data_99c9f9f1f46bf1a8869ce2380fd55459
#
_entry.id   99c9f9f1f46bf1a8869ce2380fd55459
#
_cell.length_a   1.000
_cell.length_b   1.000
_cell.length_c   1.000
_cell.angle_alpha   90.00
_cell.angle_beta   90.00
_cell.angle_gamma   90.00
#
_symmetry.space_group_name_H-M   'P 1'
#
loop_
_entity.id
_entity.type
_entity.pdbx_description
1 polymer ?
#
loop_
_entity_poly.entity_id
_entity_poly.type
_entity_poly.pdbx_seq_one_letter_code
_entity_poly.pdbx_strand_id
1 'polypeptide(L)'
;MPTPRTENLDHTLVALADPTRRAILRRLARGEARITDLAEPFSISFNSVSKHIKLLERAALVERRKVGREYILQFKPRPLNGVQGWIAKQQAFWGASLKAIEDMLRAEDRKAGR
;
A
#
# COMPACT_ATOMS: atom_id res chain seq x y z
N MET A 1 -18.58 11.50 -6.74
CA MET A 1 -18.04 11.41 -5.37
C MET A 1 -17.39 10.04 -5.17
N PRO A 2 -16.14 9.99 -4.77
CA PRO A 2 -15.56 8.70 -4.41
C PRO A 2 -16.23 8.13 -3.18
N THR A 3 -16.39 6.82 -3.14
CA THR A 3 -16.91 6.14 -1.96
C THR A 3 -15.83 6.15 -0.86
N PRO A 4 -16.21 6.04 0.43
CA PRO A 4 -15.20 5.93 1.50
C PRO A 4 -14.18 4.82 1.24
N ARG A 5 -14.61 3.72 0.62
CA ARG A 5 -13.72 2.61 0.26
C ARG A 5 -12.67 3.04 -0.77
N THR A 6 -13.08 3.83 -1.78
CA THR A 6 -12.17 4.36 -2.79
C THR A 6 -11.17 5.32 -2.17
N GLU A 7 -11.63 6.21 -1.27
CA GLU A 7 -10.75 7.14 -0.58
C GLU A 7 -9.69 6.41 0.24
N ASN A 8 -10.09 5.35 0.95
CA ASN A 8 -9.15 4.56 1.76
C ASN A 8 -8.10 3.89 0.86
N LEU A 9 -8.49 3.37 -0.28
CA LEU A 9 -7.56 2.78 -1.24
C LEU A 9 -6.57 3.81 -1.75
N ASP A 10 -7.05 4.98 -2.12
CA ASP A 10 -6.19 6.07 -2.63
C ASP A 10 -5.19 6.50 -1.58
N HIS A 11 -5.62 6.70 -0.34
CA HIS A 11 -4.72 7.08 0.75
C HIS A 11 -3.65 6.02 0.98
N THR A 12 -4.03 4.74 0.91
CA THR A 12 -3.09 3.63 1.06
C THR A 12 -2.05 3.64 -0.05
N LEU A 13 -2.49 3.82 -1.29
CA LEU A 13 -1.59 3.86 -2.45
C LEU A 13 -0.64 5.05 -2.38
N VAL A 14 -1.13 6.22 -1.98
CA VAL A 14 -0.28 7.40 -1.79
C VAL A 14 0.76 7.13 -0.70
N ALA A 15 0.35 6.54 0.41
CA ALA A 15 1.27 6.23 1.50
C ALA A 15 2.36 5.27 1.06
N LEU A 16 2.04 4.29 0.21
CA LEU A 16 2.98 3.29 -0.26
C LEU A 16 3.85 3.77 -1.43
N ALA A 17 3.54 4.93 -2.01
CA ALA A 17 4.23 5.42 -3.20
C ALA A 17 5.65 5.96 -2.93
N ASP A 18 6.05 6.10 -1.68
CA ASP A 18 7.32 6.68 -1.30
C ASP A 18 8.24 5.66 -0.62
N PRO A 19 9.52 5.56 -1.02
CA PRO A 19 10.42 4.57 -0.43
C PRO A 19 10.69 4.78 1.06
N THR A 20 10.73 6.04 1.53
CA THR A 20 10.93 6.32 2.95
C THR A 20 9.74 5.83 3.77
N ARG A 21 8.52 6.06 3.28
CA ARG A 21 7.34 5.58 3.97
C ARG A 21 7.29 4.05 4.01
N ARG A 22 7.67 3.39 2.91
CA ARG A 22 7.76 1.92 2.89
C ARG A 22 8.80 1.40 3.90
N ALA A 23 9.92 2.10 4.02
CA ALA A 23 10.96 1.75 4.99
C ALA A 23 10.47 1.90 6.43
N ILE A 24 9.71 2.95 6.71
CA ILE A 24 9.09 3.16 8.03
C ILE A 24 8.14 2.00 8.35
N LEU A 25 7.32 1.61 7.40
CA LEU A 25 6.40 0.48 7.61
C LEU A 25 7.15 -0.83 7.84
N ARG A 26 8.22 -1.09 7.09
CA ARG A 26 9.04 -2.27 7.30
C ARG A 26 9.63 -2.31 8.70
N ARG A 27 10.08 -1.16 9.20
CA ARG A 27 10.60 -1.06 10.57
C ARG A 27 9.50 -1.36 11.58
N LEU A 28 8.32 -0.75 11.40
CA LEU A 28 7.20 -0.93 12.33
C LEU A 28 6.59 -2.34 12.27
N ALA A 29 6.77 -3.05 11.16
CA ALA A 29 6.32 -4.43 11.04
C ALA A 29 7.07 -5.36 11.99
N ARG A 30 8.26 -4.97 12.43
CA ARG A 30 9.05 -5.73 13.40
C ARG A 30 8.67 -5.42 14.84
N GLY A 31 7.90 -4.37 15.06
CA GLY A 31 7.46 -3.96 16.39
C GLY A 31 7.25 -2.47 16.46
N GLU A 32 6.45 -2.04 17.42
CA GLU A 32 6.18 -0.60 17.62
C GLU A 32 7.48 0.15 17.96
N ALA A 33 7.48 1.45 17.68
CA ALA A 33 8.65 2.30 17.89
C ALA A 33 8.20 3.73 18.16
N ARG A 34 9.08 4.48 18.84
CA ARG A 34 8.89 5.92 19.06
C ARG A 34 9.21 6.66 17.76
N ILE A 35 8.61 7.83 17.58
CA ILE A 35 8.90 8.66 16.40
C ILE A 35 10.38 8.98 16.31
N THR A 36 11.03 9.28 17.43
CA THR A 36 12.46 9.60 17.48
C THR A 36 13.32 8.42 17.01
N ASP A 37 12.91 7.19 17.32
CA ASP A 37 13.64 5.99 16.87
C ASP A 37 13.51 5.80 15.35
N LEU A 38 12.40 6.23 14.78
CA LEU A 38 12.19 6.13 13.34
C LEU A 38 12.97 7.16 12.55
N ALA A 39 13.18 8.34 13.13
CA ALA A 39 13.92 9.42 12.46
C ALA A 39 15.42 9.14 12.37
N GLU A 40 15.97 8.45 13.36
CA GLU A 40 17.42 8.24 13.50
C GLU A 40 18.08 7.60 12.29
N PRO A 41 17.56 6.47 11.74
CA PRO A 41 18.21 5.82 10.60
C PRO A 41 18.07 6.56 9.26
N PHE A 42 17.27 7.60 9.19
CA PHE A 42 17.10 8.38 7.96
C PHE A 42 17.87 9.67 8.05
N SER A 43 18.57 10.05 6.96
CA SER A 43 19.32 11.31 6.89
C SER A 43 18.38 12.47 6.57
N ILE A 44 17.24 12.52 7.23
CA ILE A 44 16.23 13.56 7.04
C ILE A 44 15.82 14.13 8.40
N SER A 45 15.25 15.33 8.39
CA SER A 45 14.85 15.98 9.62
C SER A 45 13.66 15.28 10.29
N PHE A 46 13.52 15.51 11.59
CA PHE A 46 12.35 15.05 12.34
C PHE A 46 11.05 15.55 11.71
N ASN A 47 11.04 16.80 11.22
CA ASN A 47 9.86 17.36 10.56
C ASN A 47 9.49 16.57 9.30
N SER A 48 10.48 16.17 8.52
CA SER A 48 10.23 15.35 7.31
C SER A 48 9.68 13.99 7.68
N VAL A 49 10.23 13.33 8.69
CA VAL A 49 9.71 12.06 9.18
C VAL A 49 8.26 12.22 9.65
N SER A 50 7.97 13.29 10.40
CA SER A 50 6.62 13.55 10.89
C SER A 50 5.62 13.70 9.75
N LYS A 51 6.01 14.33 8.64
CA LYS A 51 5.15 14.48 7.46
C LYS A 51 4.86 13.12 6.83
N HIS A 52 5.86 12.25 6.72
CA HIS A 52 5.67 10.89 6.22
C HIS A 52 4.72 10.11 7.11
N ILE A 53 4.88 10.23 8.42
CA ILE A 53 4.03 9.55 9.40
C ILE A 53 2.58 10.00 9.27
N LYS A 54 2.33 11.30 9.05
CA LYS A 54 0.98 11.83 8.88
C LYS A 54 0.27 11.19 7.68
N LEU A 55 0.99 10.96 6.57
CA LEU A 55 0.41 10.30 5.40
C LEU A 55 0.10 8.83 5.70
N LEU A 56 0.95 8.16 6.46
CA LEU A 56 0.71 6.80 6.89
C LEU A 56 -0.49 6.71 7.84
N GLU A 57 -0.63 7.68 8.73
CA GLU A 57 -1.78 7.76 9.64
C GLU A 57 -3.08 8.03 8.87
N ARG A 58 -3.02 8.90 7.86
CA ARG A 58 -4.18 9.20 7.02
C ARG A 58 -4.67 7.95 6.29
N ALA A 59 -3.75 7.07 5.92
CA ALA A 59 -4.09 5.79 5.30
C ALA A 59 -4.51 4.72 6.32
N ALA A 60 -4.52 5.05 7.61
CA ALA A 60 -4.80 4.12 8.71
C ALA A 60 -3.81 2.93 8.76
N LEU A 61 -2.62 3.09 8.16
CA LEU A 61 -1.56 2.09 8.21
C LEU A 61 -0.73 2.18 9.49
N VAL A 62 -0.80 3.32 10.17
CA VAL A 62 -0.08 3.58 11.40
C VAL A 62 -1.02 4.26 12.37
N GLU A 63 -0.98 3.82 13.62
CA GLU A 63 -1.68 4.47 14.73
C GLU A 63 -0.66 4.94 15.75
N ARG A 64 -0.90 6.10 16.33
CA ARG A 64 -0.05 6.59 17.42
C ARG A 64 -0.75 6.47 18.75
N ARG A 65 0.04 6.11 19.75
CA ARG A 65 -0.43 6.03 21.13
C ARG A 65 0.51 6.86 21.99
N LYS A 66 -0.04 7.69 22.84
CA LYS A 66 0.75 8.50 23.75
C LYS A 66 1.08 7.69 25.00
N VAL A 67 2.37 7.60 25.33
CA VAL A 67 2.84 6.95 26.54
C VAL A 67 3.76 7.95 27.25
N GLY A 68 3.28 8.54 28.34
CA GLY A 68 3.99 9.63 28.99
C GLY A 68 4.09 10.85 28.08
N ARG A 69 5.30 11.27 27.80
CA ARG A 69 5.58 12.41 26.89
C ARG A 69 5.92 11.98 25.48
N GLU A 70 5.92 10.69 25.21
CA GLU A 70 6.33 10.16 23.93
C GLU A 70 5.15 9.62 23.14
N TYR A 71 5.28 9.62 21.82
CA TYR A 71 4.34 8.95 20.93
C TYR A 71 4.98 7.67 20.40
N ILE A 72 4.22 6.58 20.54
CA ILE A 72 4.62 5.28 20.04
C ILE A 72 3.76 4.95 18.84
N LEU A 73 4.39 4.54 17.76
CA LEU A 73 3.72 4.22 16.51
C LEU A 73 3.61 2.71 16.34
N GLN A 74 2.48 2.27 15.86
CA GLN A 74 2.19 0.86 15.62
C GLN A 74 1.68 0.68 14.20
N PHE A 75 2.20 -0.33 13.51
CA PHE A 75 1.75 -0.69 12.18
C PHE A 75 0.40 -1.40 12.24
N LYS A 76 -0.52 -0.97 11.40
CA LYS A 76 -1.85 -1.56 11.22
C LYS A 76 -1.97 -2.03 9.77
N PRO A 77 -1.75 -3.32 9.48
CA PRO A 77 -1.73 -3.80 8.10
C PRO A 77 -3.09 -3.89 7.42
N ARG A 78 -4.18 -3.75 8.14
CA ARG A 78 -5.54 -3.95 7.62
C ARG A 78 -5.83 -3.22 6.30
N PRO A 79 -5.44 -1.94 6.12
CA PRO A 79 -5.70 -1.26 4.84
C PRO A 79 -5.02 -1.91 3.63
N LEU A 80 -3.98 -2.70 3.84
CA LEU A 80 -3.33 -3.42 2.74
C LEU A 80 -4.25 -4.45 2.09
N ASN A 81 -5.27 -4.92 2.82
CA ASN A 81 -6.26 -5.84 2.26
C ASN A 81 -7.01 -5.24 1.08
N GLY A 82 -7.30 -3.93 1.15
CA GLY A 82 -7.95 -3.21 0.05
C GLY A 82 -7.08 -3.18 -1.19
N VAL A 83 -5.77 -2.97 -1.02
CA VAL A 83 -4.81 -2.97 -2.13
C VAL A 83 -4.71 -4.36 -2.74
N GLN A 84 -4.59 -5.39 -1.91
CA GLN A 84 -4.54 -6.77 -2.37
C GLN A 84 -5.80 -7.15 -3.16
N GLY A 85 -6.97 -6.75 -2.65
CA GLY A 85 -8.23 -7.02 -3.31
C GLY A 85 -8.33 -6.33 -4.66
N TRP A 86 -7.88 -5.08 -4.73
CA TRP A 86 -7.86 -4.34 -6.00
C TRP A 86 -6.93 -5.03 -7.01
N ILE A 87 -5.72 -5.39 -6.58
CA ILE A 87 -4.74 -6.07 -7.43
C ILE A 87 -5.31 -7.40 -7.93
N ALA A 88 -5.91 -8.19 -7.02
CA ALA A 88 -6.48 -9.48 -7.38
C ALA A 88 -7.58 -9.35 -8.45
N LYS A 89 -8.42 -8.33 -8.34
CA LYS A 89 -9.46 -8.03 -9.34
C LYS A 89 -8.85 -7.67 -10.68
N GLN A 90 -7.79 -6.85 -10.69
CA GLN A 90 -7.14 -6.48 -11.93
C GLN A 90 -6.48 -7.69 -12.59
N GLN A 91 -5.81 -8.51 -11.80
CA GLN A 91 -5.19 -9.73 -12.32
C GLN A 91 -6.21 -10.69 -12.92
N ALA A 92 -7.36 -10.87 -12.25
CA ALA A 92 -8.43 -11.72 -12.77
C ALA A 92 -8.98 -11.18 -14.08
N PHE A 93 -9.21 -9.86 -14.15
CA PHE A 93 -9.69 -9.20 -15.37
C PHE A 93 -8.68 -9.37 -16.51
N TRP A 94 -7.40 -9.05 -16.26
CA TRP A 94 -6.37 -9.17 -17.29
C TRP A 94 -6.13 -10.61 -17.71
N GLY A 95 -6.19 -11.56 -16.77
CA GLY A 95 -6.06 -12.97 -17.06
C GLY A 95 -7.18 -13.47 -17.99
N ALA A 96 -8.41 -13.09 -17.70
CA ALA A 96 -9.56 -13.44 -18.55
C ALA A 96 -9.45 -12.80 -19.92
N SER A 97 -9.02 -11.54 -19.99
CA SER A 97 -8.85 -10.83 -21.26
C SER A 97 -7.76 -11.46 -22.12
N LEU A 98 -6.65 -11.82 -21.53
CA LEU A 98 -5.55 -12.48 -22.25
C LEU A 98 -5.96 -13.86 -22.75
N LYS A 99 -6.73 -14.60 -21.94
CA LYS A 99 -7.24 -15.89 -22.35
C LYS A 99 -8.20 -15.78 -23.52
N ALA A 100 -9.08 -14.77 -23.49
CA ALA A 100 -10.01 -14.53 -24.60
C ALA A 100 -9.27 -14.25 -25.90
N ILE A 101 -8.20 -13.45 -25.84
CA ILE A 101 -7.37 -13.17 -27.00
C ILE A 101 -6.67 -14.44 -27.50
N GLU A 102 -6.14 -15.23 -26.60
CA GLU A 102 -5.49 -16.50 -26.94
C GLU A 102 -6.46 -17.45 -27.62
N ASP A 103 -7.69 -17.57 -27.10
CA ASP A 103 -8.71 -18.44 -27.68
C ASP A 103 -9.10 -17.95 -29.10
N MET A 104 -9.18 -16.65 -29.32
CA MET A 104 -9.45 -16.06 -30.62
C MET A 104 -8.36 -16.43 -31.61
N LEU A 105 -7.09 -16.32 -31.23
CA LEU A 105 -5.96 -16.65 -32.08
C LEU A 105 -5.94 -18.13 -32.45
N ARG A 106 -6.28 -19.02 -31.52
CA ARG A 106 -6.38 -20.44 -31.78
C ARG A 106 -7.50 -20.76 -32.76
N ALA A 107 -8.63 -20.07 -32.64
CA ALA A 107 -9.75 -20.22 -33.56
C ALA A 107 -9.37 -19.78 -34.97
N GLU A 108 -8.60 -18.69 -35.09
CA GLU A 108 -8.07 -18.22 -36.36
C GLU A 108 -7.16 -19.26 -37.02
N ASP A 109 -6.25 -19.84 -36.25
CA ASP A 109 -5.34 -20.87 -36.75
C ASP A 109 -6.08 -22.09 -37.27
N ARG A 110 -7.14 -22.51 -36.57
CA ARG A 110 -7.98 -23.61 -37.03
C ARG A 110 -8.72 -23.29 -38.31
N LYS A 111 -9.21 -22.06 -38.46
CA LYS A 111 -9.88 -21.62 -39.70
C LYS A 111 -8.92 -21.54 -40.87
N ALA A 112 -7.63 -21.33 -40.61
CA ALA A 112 -6.63 -21.28 -41.65
C ALA A 112 -6.23 -22.66 -42.18
N GLY A 113 -6.95 -23.72 -41.80
CA GLY A 113 -6.73 -25.05 -42.35
C GLY A 113 -5.64 -25.86 -41.65
N ARG A 114 -5.38 -25.54 -40.41
CA ARG A 114 -4.32 -26.22 -39.67
C ARG A 114 -4.82 -27.26 -38.70
#